data_73a43a0cf3b096be5cb0067f9667e34b
#
_entry.id   73a43a0cf3b096be5cb0067f9667e34b
#
_cell.length_a   1.000
_cell.length_b   1.000
_cell.length_c   1.000
_cell.angle_alpha   90.00
_cell.angle_beta   90.00
_cell.angle_gamma   90.00
#
_symmetry.space_group_name_H-M   'P 1'
#
loop_
_entity.id
_entity.type
_entity.pdbx_description
1 polymer ?
#
loop_
_entity_poly.entity_id
_entity_poly.type
_entity_poly.pdbx_seq_one_letter_code
_entity_poly.pdbx_strand_id
1 'polypeptide(L)'
;MNFDIIYQEFYSHKIEIVELDSIVSFAKLLTIENKTYLLIDKNLNDDNLKLDILVEMLSIFYFNFPTTRKEKLKALKFKNEYLKKYCLKDCLTAV
;
A
#
# COMPACT_ATOMS: atom_id res chain seq x y z
N MET A 1 15.72 0.71 -1.96
CA MET A 1 14.50 1.52 -2.24
C MET A 1 13.98 2.11 -0.94
N ASN A 2 13.59 3.38 -0.98
CA ASN A 2 13.08 4.07 0.20
C ASN A 2 11.55 4.02 0.21
N PHE A 3 10.97 3.45 1.27
CA PHE A 3 9.51 3.33 1.41
C PHE A 3 8.89 4.44 2.25
N ASP A 4 9.67 5.41 2.73
CA ASP A 4 9.16 6.44 3.64
C ASP A 4 8.02 7.25 3.05
N ILE A 5 8.05 7.54 1.76
CA ILE A 5 7.00 8.32 1.09
C ILE A 5 5.65 7.62 1.21
N ILE A 6 5.61 6.32 0.89
CA ILE A 6 4.35 5.57 0.95
C ILE A 6 3.91 5.29 2.38
N TYR A 7 4.85 5.06 3.30
CA TYR A 7 4.51 4.91 4.71
C TYR A 7 3.89 6.18 5.27
N GLN A 8 4.39 7.36 4.88
CA GLN A 8 3.81 8.64 5.30
C GLN A 8 2.38 8.81 4.78
N GLU A 9 2.08 8.30 3.59
CA GLU A 9 0.70 8.31 3.09
C GLU A 9 -0.23 7.51 4.00
N PHE A 10 0.19 6.31 4.42
CA PHE A 10 -0.61 5.52 5.36
C PHE A 10 -0.79 6.25 6.69
N TYR A 11 0.29 6.81 7.25
CA TYR A 11 0.22 7.52 8.52
C TYR A 11 -0.65 8.77 8.43
N SER A 12 -0.64 9.47 7.31
CA SER A 12 -1.49 10.66 7.12
C SER A 12 -2.98 10.35 7.18
N HIS A 13 -3.35 9.10 6.87
CA HIS A 13 -4.72 8.60 6.99
C HIS A 13 -4.97 7.87 8.31
N LYS A 14 -4.06 7.99 9.26
CA LYS A 14 -4.15 7.35 10.58
C LYS A 14 -4.21 5.82 10.49
N ILE A 15 -3.60 5.24 9.46
CA ILE A 15 -3.46 3.79 9.32
C ILE A 15 -2.21 3.38 10.07
N GLU A 16 -2.35 2.45 11.01
CA GLU A 16 -1.22 1.89 11.74
C GLU A 16 -0.63 0.71 10.97
N ILE A 17 0.69 0.70 10.81
CA ILE A 17 1.39 -0.37 10.11
C ILE A 17 1.89 -1.37 11.15
N VAL A 18 1.51 -2.64 11.00
CA VAL A 18 1.90 -3.72 11.91
C VAL A 18 2.63 -4.80 11.11
N GLU A 19 3.86 -5.09 11.51
CA GLU A 19 4.64 -6.16 10.88
C GLU A 19 4.41 -7.48 11.62
N LEU A 20 4.11 -8.53 10.86
CA LEU A 20 3.86 -9.87 11.39
C LEU A 20 4.82 -10.88 10.76
N ASP A 21 5.05 -12.00 11.44
CA ASP A 21 5.98 -13.03 10.97
C ASP A 21 5.55 -13.70 9.67
N SER A 22 4.25 -13.89 9.49
CA SER A 22 3.73 -14.60 8.32
C SER A 22 2.32 -14.17 8.02
N ILE A 23 2.06 -13.76 6.78
CA ILE A 23 0.73 -13.45 6.27
C ILE A 23 0.59 -14.11 4.90
N VAL A 24 -0.48 -14.86 4.69
CA VAL A 24 -0.69 -15.65 3.47
C VAL A 24 -0.66 -14.81 2.20
N SER A 25 -1.18 -13.60 2.25
CA SER A 25 -1.24 -12.69 1.07
C SER A 25 -0.19 -11.59 1.11
N PHE A 26 0.84 -11.71 1.95
CA PHE A 26 1.91 -10.74 2.20
C PHE A 26 1.45 -9.46 2.90
N ALA A 27 0.22 -9.01 2.70
CA ALA A 27 -0.33 -7.83 3.38
C ALA A 27 -1.85 -7.88 3.42
N LYS A 28 -2.44 -7.18 4.38
CA LYS A 28 -3.89 -7.07 4.51
C LYS A 28 -4.26 -5.77 5.20
N LEU A 29 -5.32 -5.12 4.74
CA LEU A 29 -5.96 -4.02 5.46
C LEU A 29 -7.07 -4.57 6.35
N LEU A 30 -7.13 -4.07 7.57
CA LEU A 30 -8.11 -4.51 8.55
C LEU A 30 -8.64 -3.29 9.33
N THR A 31 -9.96 -3.18 9.44
CA THR A 31 -10.57 -2.13 10.25
C THR A 31 -11.25 -2.75 11.46
N ILE A 32 -10.83 -2.31 12.65
CA ILE A 32 -11.40 -2.76 13.93
C ILE A 32 -11.75 -1.50 14.72
N GLU A 33 -13.01 -1.41 15.16
CA GLU A 33 -13.49 -0.30 15.99
C GLU A 33 -13.12 1.08 15.41
N ASN A 34 -13.38 1.26 14.12
CA ASN A 34 -13.13 2.50 13.38
C ASN A 34 -11.64 2.84 13.21
N LYS A 35 -10.75 1.93 13.54
CA LYS A 35 -9.30 2.11 13.30
C LYS A 35 -8.84 1.12 12.22
N THR A 36 -8.08 1.63 11.27
CA THR A 36 -7.55 0.82 10.17
C THR A 36 -6.08 0.47 10.40
N TYR A 37 -5.75 -0.78 10.15
CA TYR A 37 -4.41 -1.34 10.29
C TYR A 37 -3.96 -1.89 8.94
N LEU A 38 -2.70 -1.66 8.61
CA LEU A 38 -2.03 -2.35 7.52
C LEU A 38 -1.16 -3.44 8.13
N LEU A 39 -1.54 -4.69 7.92
CA LEU A 39 -0.75 -5.84 8.34
C LEU A 39 0.18 -6.20 7.19
N ILE A 40 1.47 -6.32 7.45
CA ILE A 40 2.45 -6.65 6.41
C ILE A 40 3.41 -7.73 6.90
N ASP A 41 3.76 -8.66 6.00
CA ASP A 41 4.72 -9.71 6.30
C ASP A 41 6.11 -9.10 6.41
N LYS A 42 6.72 -9.21 7.59
CA LYS A 42 8.05 -8.65 7.83
C LYS A 42 9.15 -9.34 7.05
N ASN A 43 8.89 -10.55 6.53
CA ASN A 43 9.85 -11.31 5.73
C ASN A 43 9.78 -11.00 4.25
N LEU A 44 8.95 -10.06 3.84
CA LEU A 44 8.85 -9.64 2.45
C LEU A 44 10.05 -8.77 2.08
N ASN A 45 11.02 -9.36 1.39
CA ASN A 45 12.32 -8.74 1.10
C ASN A 45 12.47 -8.22 -0.33
N ASP A 46 11.56 -8.60 -1.23
CA ASP A 46 11.59 -8.10 -2.61
C ASP A 46 11.02 -6.70 -2.65
N ASP A 47 11.87 -5.69 -2.91
CA ASP A 47 11.47 -4.29 -2.89
C ASP A 47 10.39 -3.97 -3.92
N ASN A 48 10.48 -4.53 -5.12
CA ASN A 48 9.49 -4.28 -6.17
C ASN A 48 8.13 -4.87 -5.80
N LEU A 49 8.13 -6.09 -5.28
CA LEU A 49 6.90 -6.73 -4.82
C LEU A 49 6.32 -5.99 -3.63
N LYS A 50 7.16 -5.58 -2.69
CA LYS A 50 6.72 -4.82 -1.51
C LYS A 50 6.07 -3.50 -1.90
N LEU A 51 6.68 -2.77 -2.83
CA LEU A 51 6.12 -1.51 -3.32
C LEU A 51 4.76 -1.74 -3.99
N ASP A 52 4.68 -2.76 -4.86
CA ASP A 52 3.44 -3.10 -5.55
C ASP A 52 2.31 -3.40 -4.55
N ILE A 53 2.61 -4.20 -3.54
CA ILE A 53 1.64 -4.58 -2.50
C ILE A 53 1.22 -3.37 -1.67
N LEU A 54 2.15 -2.53 -1.26
CA LEU A 54 1.84 -1.33 -0.48
C LEU A 54 0.93 -0.37 -1.25
N VAL A 55 1.20 -0.14 -2.52
CA VAL A 55 0.35 0.73 -3.35
C VAL A 55 -1.01 0.09 -3.59
N GLU A 56 -1.07 -1.23 -3.74
CA GLU A 56 -2.34 -1.94 -3.84
C GLU A 56 -3.19 -1.75 -2.58
N MET A 57 -2.58 -1.89 -1.39
CA MET A 57 -3.29 -1.68 -0.14
C MET A 57 -3.79 -0.24 -0.02
N LEU A 58 -2.98 0.72 -0.45
CA LEU A 58 -3.38 2.12 -0.45
C LEU A 58 -4.58 2.37 -1.38
N SER A 59 -4.58 1.76 -2.56
CA SER A 59 -5.70 1.87 -3.50
C SER A 59 -6.97 1.25 -2.94
N ILE A 60 -6.87 0.10 -2.27
CA ILE A 60 -8.02 -0.54 -1.61
C ILE A 60 -8.61 0.39 -0.56
N PHE A 61 -7.77 1.05 0.20
CA PHE A 61 -8.23 2.02 1.21
C PHE A 61 -8.93 3.22 0.57
N TYR A 62 -8.35 3.83 -0.46
CA TYR A 62 -8.91 5.02 -1.11
C TYR A 62 -10.25 4.73 -1.80
N PHE A 63 -10.43 3.53 -2.34
CA PHE A 63 -11.69 3.13 -2.98
C PHE A 63 -12.61 2.34 -2.06
N ASN A 64 -12.37 2.43 -0.75
CA ASN A 64 -13.22 1.88 0.30
C ASN A 64 -13.53 0.40 0.10
N PHE A 65 -12.49 -0.42 -0.03
CA PHE A 65 -12.60 -1.88 -0.20
C PHE A 65 -13.48 -2.23 -1.40
N PRO A 66 -13.03 -1.94 -2.62
CA PRO A 66 -13.85 -2.12 -3.83
C PRO A 66 -14.27 -3.58 -4.02
N THR A 67 -15.54 -3.79 -4.35
CA THR A 67 -16.12 -5.12 -4.54
C THR A 67 -16.60 -5.35 -5.97
N THR A 68 -17.03 -4.31 -6.67
CA THR A 68 -17.49 -4.43 -8.06
C THR A 68 -16.30 -4.38 -9.02
N ARG A 69 -16.50 -4.98 -10.22
CA ARG A 69 -15.48 -4.94 -11.27
C ARG A 69 -15.12 -3.50 -11.66
N LYS A 70 -16.11 -2.63 -11.75
CA LYS A 70 -15.91 -1.21 -12.11
C LYS A 70 -15.04 -0.50 -11.08
N GLU A 71 -15.33 -0.71 -9.79
CA GLU A 71 -14.55 -0.11 -8.70
C GLU A 71 -13.13 -0.66 -8.67
N LYS A 72 -12.95 -1.97 -8.88
CA LYS A 72 -11.64 -2.61 -8.92
C LYS A 72 -10.78 -2.08 -10.07
N LEU A 73 -11.39 -1.81 -11.23
CA LEU A 73 -10.67 -1.22 -12.37
C LEU A 73 -10.21 0.20 -12.06
N LYS A 74 -11.04 1.00 -11.39
CA LYS A 74 -10.65 2.35 -10.94
C LYS A 74 -9.49 2.30 -9.95
N ALA A 75 -9.53 1.36 -9.00
CA ALA A 75 -8.46 1.17 -8.02
C ALA A 75 -7.16 0.75 -8.72
N LEU A 76 -7.24 -0.13 -9.71
CA LEU A 76 -6.06 -0.54 -10.48
C LEU A 76 -5.45 0.62 -11.26
N LYS A 77 -6.27 1.46 -11.85
CA LYS A 77 -5.81 2.66 -12.55
C LYS A 77 -5.08 3.60 -11.59
N PHE A 78 -5.65 3.84 -10.42
CA PHE A 78 -5.02 4.64 -9.37
C PHE A 78 -3.66 4.05 -8.97
N LYS A 79 -3.60 2.73 -8.74
CA LYS A 79 -2.37 2.03 -8.39
C LYS A 79 -1.27 2.27 -9.43
N ASN A 80 -1.60 2.09 -10.71
CA ASN A 80 -0.63 2.26 -11.79
C ASN A 80 -0.12 3.70 -11.90
N GLU A 81 -1.00 4.67 -11.74
CA GLU A 81 -0.63 6.08 -11.76
C GLU A 81 0.25 6.45 -10.56
N TYR A 82 -0.09 5.94 -9.38
CA TYR A 82 0.69 6.18 -8.17
C TYR A 82 2.10 5.59 -8.29
N LEU A 83 2.21 4.36 -8.82
CA LEU A 83 3.51 3.71 -9.01
C LEU A 83 4.42 4.54 -9.92
N LYS A 84 3.88 5.11 -10.99
CA LYS A 84 4.65 6.00 -11.88
C LYS A 84 5.16 7.22 -11.13
N LYS A 85 4.31 7.87 -10.35
CA LYS A 85 4.69 9.05 -9.58
C LYS A 85 5.71 8.71 -8.49
N TYR A 86 5.51 7.59 -7.81
CA TYR A 86 6.43 7.15 -6.75
C TYR A 86 7.82 6.85 -7.32
N CYS A 87 7.90 6.13 -8.41
CA CYS A 87 9.17 5.82 -9.05
C CYS A 87 9.89 7.08 -9.51
N LEU A 88 9.16 8.07 -10.05
CA LEU A 88 9.76 9.34 -10.45
C LEU A 88 10.30 10.11 -9.26
N LYS A 89 9.55 10.18 -8.16
CA LYS A 89 10.00 10.84 -6.93
C LYS A 89 11.22 10.15 -6.33
N ASP A 90 11.22 8.81 -6.32
CA ASP A 90 12.34 8.03 -5.80
C ASP A 90 13.60 8.28 -6.63
N CYS A 91 13.48 8.34 -7.95
CA CYS A 91 14.59 8.67 -8.83
C CYS A 91 15.13 10.09 -8.58
N LEU A 92 14.24 11.04 -8.33
CA LEU A 92 14.63 12.43 -8.03
C LEU A 92 15.31 12.55 -6.67
N THR A 93 14.88 11.78 -5.68
CA THR A 93 15.46 11.81 -4.33
C THR A 93 16.75 11.02 -4.22
N ALA A 94 17.00 10.07 -5.12
CA ALA A 94 18.22 9.28 -5.13
C ALA A 94 19.45 10.05 -5.66
N VAL A 95 19.23 11.22 -6.21
CA VAL A 95 20.28 12.11 -6.68
C VAL A 95 20.69 13.07 -5.55
#